data_101fee8021da81613512888ce7b5f4ce
#
_entry.id   101fee8021da81613512888ce7b5f4ce
#
_cell.length_a   1.000
_cell.length_b   1.000
_cell.length_c   1.000
_cell.angle_alpha   90.00
_cell.angle_beta   90.00
_cell.angle_gamma   90.00
#
_symmetry.space_group_name_H-M   'P 1'
#
loop_
_entity.id
_entity.type
_entity.pdbx_description
1 polymer ?
#
loop_
_entity_poly.entity_id
_entity_poly.type
_entity_poly.pdbx_seq_one_letter_code
_entity_poly.pdbx_strand_id
1 'polypeptide(L)'
;MKKLFFLSLIALLFSACEVSPQAINYGNEACVYCKMTIVDKQHASQLVNKNGKAYNFDAIECMLHYSEENKGTEYELCLINDFTKPGELINARSATYLISPEISSPMGANLSGFDSEVAAREAKNKYNGELYNWETITEKLKK
;
A
#
# COMPACT_ATOMS: atom_id res chain seq x y z
N MET A 1 12.28 -39.17 -32.60
CA MET A 1 13.15 -38.29 -31.78
C MET A 1 12.99 -36.80 -32.06
N LYS A 2 12.82 -36.34 -33.31
CA LYS A 2 12.65 -34.91 -33.63
C LYS A 2 11.33 -34.28 -33.11
N LYS A 3 10.27 -35.05 -32.95
CA LYS A 3 8.96 -34.57 -32.46
C LYS A 3 8.89 -34.34 -30.93
N LEU A 4 9.70 -35.01 -30.15
CA LEU A 4 9.80 -34.87 -28.69
C LEU A 4 10.56 -33.57 -28.30
N PHE A 5 11.50 -33.12 -29.14
CA PHE A 5 12.28 -31.92 -28.90
C PHE A 5 11.48 -30.64 -29.12
N PHE A 6 10.46 -30.68 -30.00
CA PHE A 6 9.58 -29.54 -30.27
C PHE A 6 8.53 -29.31 -29.18
N LEU A 7 8.11 -30.39 -28.49
CA LEU A 7 7.14 -30.29 -27.39
C LEU A 7 7.77 -29.70 -26.12
N SER A 8 9.08 -29.91 -25.90
CA SER A 8 9.82 -29.36 -24.75
C SER A 8 10.08 -27.85 -24.85
N LEU A 9 10.11 -27.30 -26.07
CA LEU A 9 10.40 -25.89 -26.29
C LEU A 9 9.16 -24.98 -26.07
N ILE A 10 7.96 -25.54 -26.17
CA ILE A 10 6.69 -24.81 -25.99
C ILE A 10 6.35 -24.58 -24.49
N ALA A 11 6.88 -25.41 -23.60
CA ALA A 11 6.62 -25.34 -22.15
C ALA A 11 7.34 -24.15 -21.45
N LEU A 12 8.24 -23.44 -22.12
CA LEU A 12 9.05 -22.35 -21.56
C LEU A 12 8.44 -20.95 -21.75
N LEU A 13 7.28 -20.81 -22.40
CA LEU A 13 6.72 -19.50 -22.75
C LEU A 13 5.61 -18.98 -21.80
N PHE A 14 5.30 -19.68 -20.72
CA PHE A 14 4.38 -19.18 -19.68
C PHE A 14 5.14 -18.54 -18.52
N SER A 15 6.06 -17.60 -18.81
CA SER A 15 6.49 -16.63 -17.82
C SER A 15 5.37 -15.60 -17.68
N ALA A 16 4.37 -15.90 -16.84
CA ALA A 16 3.39 -14.90 -16.42
C ALA A 16 4.17 -13.79 -15.70
N CYS A 17 4.12 -12.55 -16.23
CA CYS A 17 4.63 -11.39 -15.50
C CYS A 17 3.82 -11.25 -14.23
N GLU A 18 4.36 -11.71 -13.11
CA GLU A 18 3.75 -11.51 -11.79
C GLU A 18 3.87 -10.02 -11.42
N VAL A 19 2.71 -9.42 -11.09
CA VAL A 19 2.66 -8.04 -10.61
C VAL A 19 3.28 -7.99 -9.21
N SER A 20 4.30 -7.16 -9.04
CA SER A 20 5.07 -7.07 -7.79
C SER A 20 5.13 -5.64 -7.27
N PRO A 21 5.33 -5.47 -5.94
CA PRO A 21 5.60 -4.16 -5.35
C PRO A 21 6.81 -3.49 -6.01
N GLN A 22 6.75 -2.17 -6.16
CA GLN A 22 7.84 -1.37 -6.70
C GLN A 22 8.52 -0.58 -5.58
N ALA A 23 9.82 -0.35 -5.68
CA ALA A 23 10.54 0.48 -4.72
C ALA A 23 10.02 1.92 -4.78
N ILE A 24 9.73 2.52 -3.63
CA ILE A 24 9.41 3.95 -3.51
C ILE A 24 10.73 4.72 -3.37
N ASN A 25 10.93 5.71 -4.24
CA ASN A 25 12.14 6.53 -4.22
C ASN A 25 11.99 7.73 -3.28
N TYR A 26 12.09 7.46 -1.98
CA TYR A 26 11.93 8.45 -0.93
C TYR A 26 12.88 9.65 -1.10
N GLY A 27 12.33 10.85 -0.94
CA GLY A 27 13.05 12.11 -1.10
C GLY A 27 13.15 12.63 -2.55
N ASN A 28 12.85 11.78 -3.56
CA ASN A 28 12.98 12.12 -4.98
C ASN A 28 11.70 11.88 -5.80
N GLU A 29 10.66 11.33 -5.20
CA GLU A 29 9.41 11.01 -5.86
C GLU A 29 8.24 11.81 -5.26
N ALA A 30 7.32 12.26 -6.10
CA ALA A 30 6.14 12.99 -5.67
C ALA A 30 4.93 12.07 -5.52
N CYS A 31 4.13 12.31 -4.51
CA CYS A 31 2.82 11.68 -4.32
C CYS A 31 1.93 11.94 -5.54
N VAL A 32 1.33 10.88 -6.07
CA VAL A 32 0.44 10.98 -7.25
C VAL A 32 -0.79 11.81 -6.95
N TYR A 33 -1.26 11.86 -5.71
CA TYR A 33 -2.46 12.58 -5.29
C TYR A 33 -2.20 14.03 -4.89
N CYS A 34 -1.45 14.25 -3.81
CA CYS A 34 -1.23 15.59 -3.25
C CYS A 34 -0.02 16.34 -3.83
N LYS A 35 0.83 15.67 -4.62
CA LYS A 35 2.04 16.21 -5.27
C LYS A 35 3.20 16.55 -4.33
N MET A 36 3.07 16.31 -3.03
CA MET A 36 4.16 16.48 -2.08
C MET A 36 5.23 15.40 -2.28
N THR A 37 6.49 15.71 -1.96
CA THR A 37 7.58 14.73 -2.00
C THR A 37 7.36 13.65 -0.94
N ILE A 38 7.46 12.39 -1.34
CA ILE A 38 7.32 11.25 -0.43
C ILE A 38 8.61 11.09 0.37
N VAL A 39 8.57 11.38 1.67
CA VAL A 39 9.73 11.29 2.57
C VAL A 39 9.50 10.37 3.75
N ASP A 40 8.24 10.23 4.19
CA ASP A 40 7.87 9.44 5.36
C ASP A 40 7.79 7.95 5.01
N LYS A 41 8.65 7.16 5.66
CA LYS A 41 8.72 5.71 5.45
C LYS A 41 7.75 4.90 6.33
N GLN A 42 6.99 5.55 7.20
CA GLN A 42 6.00 4.90 8.06
C GLN A 42 4.57 5.03 7.54
N HIS A 43 4.30 6.00 6.64
CA HIS A 43 2.94 6.31 6.19
C HIS A 43 2.75 6.22 4.68
N ALA A 44 3.82 6.06 3.90
CA ALA A 44 3.70 5.95 2.45
C ALA A 44 2.89 4.72 2.03
N SER A 45 2.35 4.77 0.82
CA SER A 45 1.51 3.71 0.27
C SER A 45 1.64 3.61 -1.24
N GLN A 46 1.18 2.49 -1.79
CA GLN A 46 1.33 2.18 -3.22
C GLN A 46 0.13 1.42 -3.75
N LEU A 47 -0.35 1.80 -4.91
CA LEU A 47 -1.24 1.00 -5.75
C LEU A 47 -0.47 0.47 -6.95
N VAL A 48 -0.66 -0.79 -7.32
CA VAL A 48 -0.10 -1.35 -8.56
C VAL A 48 -1.24 -1.91 -9.39
N ASN A 49 -1.35 -1.47 -10.64
CA ASN A 49 -2.38 -1.96 -11.53
C ASN A 49 -2.00 -3.32 -12.16
N LYS A 50 -2.92 -3.93 -12.90
CA LYS A 50 -2.72 -5.22 -13.58
C LYS A 50 -1.55 -5.23 -14.57
N ASN A 51 -1.14 -4.06 -15.08
CA ASN A 51 -0.02 -3.92 -16.01
C ASN A 51 1.33 -3.70 -15.30
N GLY A 52 1.36 -3.76 -13.96
CA GLY A 52 2.57 -3.55 -13.17
C GLY A 52 2.95 -2.08 -12.97
N LYS A 53 2.09 -1.11 -13.36
CA LYS A 53 2.34 0.31 -13.11
C LYS A 53 2.03 0.64 -11.67
N ALA A 54 3.02 1.17 -10.94
CA ALA A 54 2.88 1.66 -9.58
C ALA A 54 2.45 3.13 -9.53
N TYR A 55 1.67 3.45 -8.51
CA TYR A 55 1.25 4.78 -8.10
C TYR A 55 1.61 4.94 -6.64
N ASN A 56 2.51 5.87 -6.32
CA ASN A 56 3.05 6.05 -4.98
C ASN A 56 2.47 7.28 -4.30
N PHE A 57 2.26 7.17 -2.99
CA PHE A 57 1.60 8.19 -2.17
C PHE A 57 2.42 8.43 -0.90
N ASP A 58 2.43 9.66 -0.42
CA ASP A 58 3.11 10.07 0.81
C ASP A 58 2.38 9.67 2.09
N ALA A 59 1.07 9.40 1.97
CA ALA A 59 0.21 9.00 3.07
C ALA A 59 -0.83 7.96 2.62
N ILE A 60 -1.30 7.13 3.56
CA ILE A 60 -2.34 6.12 3.32
C ILE A 60 -3.65 6.79 2.87
N GLU A 61 -4.02 7.91 3.49
CA GLU A 61 -5.21 8.69 3.12
C GLU A 61 -5.16 9.22 1.69
N CYS A 62 -3.99 9.57 1.17
CA CYS A 62 -3.83 9.96 -0.24
C CYS A 62 -4.17 8.81 -1.19
N MET A 63 -3.73 7.60 -0.87
CA MET A 63 -4.05 6.39 -1.64
C MET A 63 -5.56 6.09 -1.61
N LEU A 64 -6.20 6.21 -0.45
CA LEU A 64 -7.63 5.95 -0.30
C LEU A 64 -8.46 6.96 -1.11
N HIS A 65 -8.13 8.25 -1.03
CA HIS A 65 -8.81 9.30 -1.81
C HIS A 65 -8.59 9.11 -3.32
N TYR A 66 -7.37 8.81 -3.73
CA TYR A 66 -7.07 8.55 -5.14
C TYR A 66 -7.85 7.34 -5.68
N SER A 67 -7.91 6.25 -4.91
CA SER A 67 -8.68 5.05 -5.27
C SER A 67 -10.17 5.34 -5.38
N GLU A 68 -10.73 6.15 -4.49
CA GLU A 68 -12.14 6.56 -4.51
C GLU A 68 -12.47 7.41 -5.75
N GLU A 69 -11.59 8.34 -6.13
CA GLU A 69 -11.75 9.17 -7.34
C GLU A 69 -11.56 8.38 -8.65
N ASN A 70 -10.88 7.22 -8.58
CA ASN A 70 -10.55 6.37 -9.74
C ASN A 70 -11.20 4.98 -9.65
N LYS A 71 -12.46 4.88 -9.20
CA LYS A 71 -13.21 3.62 -9.00
C LYS A 71 -13.28 2.68 -10.20
N GLY A 72 -13.08 3.19 -11.42
CA GLY A 72 -13.05 2.40 -12.65
C GLY A 72 -11.73 1.67 -12.89
N THR A 73 -10.70 1.94 -12.09
CA THR A 73 -9.38 1.30 -12.22
C THR A 73 -9.27 0.15 -11.23
N GLU A 74 -8.91 -1.04 -11.74
CA GLU A 74 -8.61 -2.20 -10.91
C GLU A 74 -7.12 -2.20 -10.53
N TYR A 75 -6.86 -2.30 -9.23
CA TYR A 75 -5.52 -2.43 -8.66
C TYR A 75 -5.28 -3.85 -8.17
N GLU A 76 -4.24 -4.49 -8.71
CA GLU A 76 -3.81 -5.83 -8.30
C GLU A 76 -3.23 -5.81 -6.89
N LEU A 77 -2.36 -4.82 -6.62
CA LEU A 77 -1.78 -4.63 -5.30
C LEU A 77 -2.24 -3.31 -4.69
N CYS A 78 -2.57 -3.37 -3.41
CA CYS A 78 -2.88 -2.25 -2.55
C CYS A 78 -1.99 -2.39 -1.31
N LEU A 79 -1.00 -1.52 -1.19
CA LEU A 79 0.10 -1.66 -0.24
C LEU A 79 0.26 -0.40 0.61
N ILE A 80 0.68 -0.60 1.85
CA ILE A 80 1.01 0.49 2.79
C ILE A 80 2.33 0.17 3.47
N ASN A 81 3.03 1.20 3.98
CA ASN A 81 4.17 0.95 4.85
C ASN A 81 3.71 0.45 6.22
N ASP A 82 4.41 -0.56 6.74
CA ASP A 82 4.24 -0.97 8.14
C ASP A 82 4.85 0.09 9.06
N PHE A 83 4.03 0.64 9.96
CA PHE A 83 4.47 1.65 10.91
C PHE A 83 5.65 1.17 11.79
N THR A 84 5.69 -0.13 12.10
CA THR A 84 6.74 -0.73 12.94
C THR A 84 8.03 -1.06 12.18
N LYS A 85 7.95 -1.12 10.85
CA LYS A 85 9.07 -1.45 9.96
C LYS A 85 9.15 -0.44 8.81
N PRO A 86 9.70 0.76 9.06
CA PRO A 86 9.71 1.85 8.08
C PRO A 86 10.28 1.44 6.73
N GLY A 87 9.52 1.68 5.67
CA GLY A 87 9.88 1.32 4.30
C GLY A 87 9.45 -0.08 3.84
N GLU A 88 8.96 -0.94 4.74
CA GLU A 88 8.41 -2.25 4.38
C GLU A 88 6.96 -2.11 3.91
N LEU A 89 6.68 -2.55 2.68
CA LEU A 89 5.34 -2.55 2.12
C LEU A 89 4.59 -3.83 2.50
N ILE A 90 3.41 -3.67 3.07
CA ILE A 90 2.49 -4.74 3.49
C ILE A 90 1.14 -4.62 2.77
N ASN A 91 0.36 -5.70 2.76
CA ASN A 91 -0.96 -5.69 2.13
C ASN A 91 -1.95 -4.83 2.93
N ALA A 92 -2.43 -3.76 2.30
CA ALA A 92 -3.37 -2.82 2.91
C ALA A 92 -4.71 -3.47 3.31
N ARG A 93 -5.18 -4.46 2.53
CA ARG A 93 -6.51 -5.08 2.78
C ARG A 93 -6.53 -6.01 3.99
N SER A 94 -5.38 -6.51 4.42
CA SER A 94 -5.24 -7.35 5.62
C SER A 94 -4.63 -6.62 6.81
N ALA A 95 -4.19 -5.37 6.63
CA ALA A 95 -3.59 -4.56 7.68
C ALA A 95 -4.60 -4.12 8.74
N THR A 96 -4.09 -3.83 9.94
CA THR A 96 -4.82 -3.13 11.00
C THR A 96 -4.39 -1.67 11.02
N TYR A 97 -5.32 -0.76 11.23
CA TYR A 97 -5.09 0.68 11.18
C TYR A 97 -5.31 1.32 12.53
N LEU A 98 -4.53 2.38 12.82
CA LEU A 98 -4.69 3.23 13.99
C LEU A 98 -4.80 4.68 13.54
N ILE A 99 -5.84 5.37 13.99
CA ILE A 99 -5.90 6.83 13.98
C ILE A 99 -5.58 7.31 15.38
N SER A 100 -4.48 8.06 15.52
CA SER A 100 -4.01 8.58 16.81
C SER A 100 -3.64 10.05 16.71
N PRO A 101 -4.13 10.90 17.64
CA PRO A 101 -3.73 12.31 17.68
C PRO A 101 -2.25 12.50 18.03
N GLU A 102 -1.58 11.46 18.56
CA GLU A 102 -0.17 11.49 18.96
C GLU A 102 0.78 11.03 17.84
N ILE A 103 0.25 10.50 16.72
CA ILE A 103 1.04 10.10 15.54
C ILE A 103 0.57 10.93 14.35
N SER A 104 1.38 11.90 13.95
CA SER A 104 1.06 12.72 12.77
C SER A 104 1.38 11.97 11.49
N SER A 105 0.44 11.97 10.53
CA SER A 105 0.70 11.54 9.14
C SER A 105 0.88 12.76 8.21
N PRO A 106 1.53 12.61 7.04
CA PRO A 106 1.85 13.74 6.15
C PRO A 106 0.64 14.61 5.77
N MET A 107 -0.54 14.01 5.59
CA MET A 107 -1.77 14.74 5.22
C MET A 107 -2.70 15.03 6.39
N GLY A 108 -2.29 14.69 7.62
CA GLY A 108 -2.99 15.06 8.84
C GLY A 108 -4.18 14.19 9.23
N ALA A 109 -4.43 13.08 8.55
CA ALA A 109 -5.43 12.10 9.00
C ALA A 109 -4.95 11.31 10.24
N ASN A 110 -3.65 11.42 10.59
CA ASN A 110 -3.02 10.74 11.71
C ASN A 110 -3.19 9.21 11.65
N LEU A 111 -3.16 8.68 10.41
CA LEU A 111 -3.43 7.30 10.07
C LEU A 111 -2.15 6.52 9.88
N SER A 112 -1.98 5.46 10.66
CA SER A 112 -0.87 4.49 10.57
C SER A 112 -1.40 3.10 10.31
N GLY A 113 -0.62 2.28 9.57
CA GLY A 113 -0.95 0.89 9.28
C GLY A 113 0.03 -0.09 9.89
N PHE A 114 -0.43 -1.29 10.20
CA PHE A 114 0.33 -2.35 10.88
C PHE A 114 0.05 -3.70 10.25
N ASP A 115 1.10 -4.50 10.06
CA ASP A 115 0.99 -5.86 9.53
C ASP A 115 0.27 -6.80 10.51
N SER A 116 0.37 -6.53 11.82
CA SER A 116 -0.28 -7.35 12.84
C SER A 116 -1.20 -6.54 13.76
N GLU A 117 -2.34 -7.15 14.12
CA GLU A 117 -3.27 -6.57 15.09
C GLU A 117 -2.62 -6.38 16.46
N VAL A 118 -1.69 -7.26 16.85
CA VAL A 118 -0.95 -7.16 18.13
C VAL A 118 -0.13 -5.86 18.14
N ALA A 119 0.65 -5.60 17.09
CA ALA A 119 1.44 -4.38 16.98
C ALA A 119 0.56 -3.12 16.97
N ALA A 120 -0.59 -3.15 16.30
CA ALA A 120 -1.55 -2.05 16.29
C ALA A 120 -2.14 -1.79 17.70
N ARG A 121 -2.44 -2.84 18.47
CA ARG A 121 -2.92 -2.72 19.86
C ARG A 121 -1.84 -2.16 20.79
N GLU A 122 -0.60 -2.60 20.65
CA GLU A 122 0.54 -2.04 21.38
C GLU A 122 0.72 -0.55 21.08
N ALA A 123 0.65 -0.16 19.81
CA ALA A 123 0.72 1.24 19.40
C ALA A 123 -0.45 2.05 19.97
N LYS A 124 -1.69 1.52 19.95
CA LYS A 124 -2.85 2.16 20.60
C LYS A 124 -2.64 2.37 22.08
N ASN A 125 -2.09 1.38 22.78
CA ASN A 125 -1.82 1.49 24.22
C ASN A 125 -0.77 2.56 24.54
N LYS A 126 0.18 2.77 23.62
CA LYS A 126 1.25 3.76 23.76
C LYS A 126 0.84 5.17 23.35
N TYR A 127 0.08 5.29 22.25
CA TYR A 127 -0.21 6.55 21.58
C TYR A 127 -1.69 6.94 21.60
N ASN A 128 -2.54 6.16 22.30
CA ASN A 128 -3.99 6.32 22.26
C ASN A 128 -4.57 6.20 20.84
N GLY A 129 -5.87 6.48 20.69
CA GLY A 129 -6.53 6.48 19.40
C GLY A 129 -7.52 5.32 19.18
N GLU A 130 -7.92 5.12 17.94
CA GLU A 130 -8.93 4.13 17.56
C GLU A 130 -8.41 3.20 16.47
N LEU A 131 -8.72 1.90 16.61
CA LEU A 131 -8.35 0.86 15.64
C LEU A 131 -9.45 0.67 14.59
N TYR A 132 -8.99 0.37 13.37
CA TYR A 132 -9.83 0.11 12.21
C TYR A 132 -9.29 -1.08 11.42
N ASN A 133 -10.17 -1.77 10.70
CA ASN A 133 -9.80 -2.67 9.63
C ASN A 133 -9.92 -1.95 8.27
N TRP A 134 -9.62 -2.65 7.18
CA TRP A 134 -9.70 -2.09 5.83
C TRP A 134 -11.08 -1.51 5.49
N GLU A 135 -12.15 -2.23 5.80
CA GLU A 135 -13.52 -1.82 5.46
C GLU A 135 -13.92 -0.56 6.23
N THR A 136 -13.67 -0.56 7.54
CA THR A 136 -14.04 0.56 8.41
C THR A 136 -13.20 1.82 8.17
N ILE A 137 -11.91 1.68 7.85
CA ILE A 137 -11.07 2.84 7.54
C ILE A 137 -11.40 3.45 6.19
N THR A 138 -11.68 2.63 5.18
CA THR A 138 -12.11 3.12 3.87
C THR A 138 -13.43 3.85 3.95
N GLU A 139 -14.39 3.36 4.73
CA GLU A 139 -15.67 4.04 4.94
C GLU A 139 -15.50 5.37 5.70
N LYS A 140 -14.68 5.37 6.76
CA LYS A 140 -14.41 6.57 7.58
C LYS A 140 -13.78 7.72 6.79
N LEU A 141 -12.91 7.39 5.82
CA LEU A 141 -12.17 8.38 5.01
C LEU A 141 -12.79 8.65 3.64
N LYS A 142 -13.97 8.11 3.33
CA LYS A 142 -14.75 8.54 2.17
C LYS A 142 -15.09 10.03 2.30
N LYS A 143 -14.87 10.75 1.20
CA LYS A 143 -15.27 12.15 1.05
C LYS A 143 -16.66 12.24 0.45
#